data_aeb2c5f87a2b7decd86a26100d6129d1
#
_entry.id   aeb2c5f87a2b7decd86a26100d6129d1
#
_cell.length_a   1.000
_cell.length_b   1.000
_cell.length_c   1.000
_cell.angle_alpha   90.00
_cell.angle_beta   90.00
_cell.angle_gamma   90.00
#
_symmetry.space_group_name_H-M   'P 1'
#
loop_
_entity.id
_entity.type
_entity.pdbx_description
1 polymer ?
#
loop_
_entity_poly.entity_id
_entity_poly.type
_entity_poly.pdbx_seq_one_letter_code
_entity_poly.pdbx_strand_id
1 'polypeptide(L)'
;MPVLLKSLQGVGHAIHVNTKLNEKLNEDSTLDIDMIENASTFDAIGAITKMWTITNIKGEDDLNEYVIVMLDKSTIGNKIKLSIKARQKELDDLNNSRIYQEYNESFTGVEFFNTVFKGTSYKYVLHTKVDASKFEGLGKGDTRLEIFKKGLERYHLEYEYEAKTKTFHLYDELSKVAGYYIKSGVNADNVKIQEDASKCYTYIRGYGDFDGQQTYTEAGLQFEFTHPLAQLIGKREAPPLIDGRIKKEDVLKKSMELVIKKSVTASISLDFVAQPEHFPEANPRIGDVVRVAEPTIGYNNLVRIVEITTHRDAYNNIIKQDVVLGDFTMRDRYRKAIHEATNYVKNVKTTKSDPAKYLRELNAKVNASLSINNELVKQNEKINAKVDKMNTKTVTTANGTIMYDFTSQSSIRNIKSIGTIGDSVARGSHAKTNFTEMLGKKLKAKTTNLARGGATMATVPIGKEAVENSIYRQAEQIRGDLIILQGTDDDWLHGYWAGVPIGTDKTDTKTFYGAFCSAIEVIRKNNPDSK
;
A
#
# COMPACT_ATOMS: atom_id res chain seq x y z
N MET A 1 -2.75 26.77 -3.76
CA MET A 1 -3.03 26.92 -5.19
C MET A 1 -4.53 26.87 -5.45
N PRO A 2 -5.13 27.66 -6.36
CA PRO A 2 -6.57 27.63 -6.58
C PRO A 2 -7.02 26.40 -7.36
N VAL A 3 -8.24 25.95 -7.07
CA VAL A 3 -8.98 25.01 -7.92
C VAL A 3 -9.46 25.77 -9.15
N LEU A 4 -9.37 25.16 -10.33
CA LEU A 4 -9.77 25.79 -11.58
C LEU A 4 -11.11 25.19 -12.06
N LEU A 5 -12.14 26.02 -12.12
CA LEU A 5 -13.43 25.70 -12.72
C LEU A 5 -13.46 26.22 -14.17
N LYS A 6 -13.88 25.38 -15.10
CA LYS A 6 -14.03 25.75 -16.50
C LYS A 6 -15.49 25.64 -16.91
N SER A 7 -16.03 26.76 -17.39
CA SER A 7 -17.43 26.85 -17.86
C SER A 7 -17.63 26.06 -19.17
N LEU A 8 -18.91 25.91 -19.59
CA LEU A 8 -19.25 25.27 -20.87
C LEU A 8 -18.70 26.05 -22.08
N GLN A 9 -18.48 27.35 -21.92
CA GLN A 9 -17.88 28.21 -22.94
C GLN A 9 -16.35 28.23 -22.89
N GLY A 10 -15.75 27.45 -21.98
CA GLY A 10 -14.30 27.37 -21.82
C GLY A 10 -13.68 28.47 -20.94
N VAL A 11 -14.49 29.35 -20.32
CA VAL A 11 -14.00 30.40 -19.42
C VAL A 11 -13.54 29.75 -18.11
N GLY A 12 -12.30 30.04 -17.70
CA GLY A 12 -11.69 29.53 -16.46
C GLY A 12 -11.95 30.49 -15.30
N HIS A 13 -12.32 29.92 -14.14
CA HIS A 13 -12.49 30.62 -12.87
C HIS A 13 -11.61 29.95 -11.81
N ALA A 14 -10.66 30.69 -11.28
CA ALA A 14 -9.81 30.24 -10.19
C ALA A 14 -10.50 30.52 -8.84
N ILE A 15 -10.73 29.50 -8.05
CA ILE A 15 -11.41 29.61 -6.75
C ILE A 15 -10.62 28.97 -5.63
N HIS A 16 -10.73 29.55 -4.43
CA HIS A 16 -10.14 29.01 -3.22
C HIS A 16 -11.22 28.35 -2.36
N VAL A 17 -11.28 27.04 -2.40
CA VAL A 17 -12.31 26.23 -1.72
C VAL A 17 -11.74 24.96 -1.15
N ASN A 18 -12.34 24.47 -0.08
CA ASN A 18 -12.01 23.16 0.45
C ASN A 18 -12.56 22.08 -0.48
N THR A 19 -11.78 21.01 -0.66
CA THR A 19 -12.17 19.88 -1.51
C THR A 19 -12.07 18.57 -0.73
N LYS A 20 -12.95 17.63 -1.08
CA LYS A 20 -12.91 16.26 -0.58
C LYS A 20 -12.94 15.32 -1.78
N LEU A 21 -11.82 14.67 -2.05
CA LEU A 21 -11.67 13.69 -3.13
C LEU A 21 -11.67 12.29 -2.53
N ASN A 22 -12.64 11.46 -2.91
CA ASN A 22 -12.67 10.04 -2.59
C ASN A 22 -12.25 9.25 -3.83
N GLU A 23 -11.19 8.47 -3.70
CA GLU A 23 -10.65 7.58 -4.73
C GLU A 23 -10.76 6.14 -4.23
N LYS A 24 -11.23 5.23 -5.08
CA LYS A 24 -11.47 3.85 -4.73
C LYS A 24 -11.11 2.91 -5.87
N LEU A 25 -10.51 1.79 -5.53
CA LEU A 25 -10.06 0.80 -6.50
C LEU A 25 -11.25 0.26 -7.31
N ASN A 26 -11.16 0.33 -8.63
CA ASN A 26 -12.19 -0.11 -9.59
C ASN A 26 -13.57 0.55 -9.45
N GLU A 27 -13.68 1.61 -8.69
CA GLU A 27 -14.90 2.39 -8.53
C GLU A 27 -14.72 3.83 -9.04
N ASP A 28 -15.84 4.53 -9.18
CA ASP A 28 -15.82 5.92 -9.61
C ASP A 28 -15.28 6.79 -8.47
N SER A 29 -14.24 7.58 -8.75
CA SER A 29 -13.81 8.61 -7.82
C SER A 29 -14.82 9.74 -7.77
N THR A 30 -15.08 10.26 -6.57
CA THR A 30 -16.01 11.36 -6.34
C THR A 30 -15.30 12.57 -5.75
N LEU A 31 -15.61 13.75 -6.27
CA LEU A 31 -15.12 15.02 -5.76
C LEU A 31 -16.30 15.80 -5.17
N ASP A 32 -16.24 16.08 -3.87
CA ASP A 32 -17.21 16.92 -3.17
C ASP A 32 -16.58 18.28 -2.86
N ILE A 33 -17.33 19.35 -3.11
CA ILE A 33 -16.95 20.72 -2.81
C ILE A 33 -18.15 21.43 -2.17
N ASP A 34 -17.97 21.92 -0.96
CA ASP A 34 -18.92 22.80 -0.30
C ASP A 34 -18.35 24.22 -0.23
N MET A 35 -19.08 25.20 -0.72
CA MET A 35 -18.65 26.60 -0.70
C MET A 35 -19.76 27.54 -0.31
N ILE A 36 -19.37 28.66 0.30
CA ILE A 36 -20.23 29.81 0.59
C ILE A 36 -19.62 31.01 -0.11
N GLU A 37 -20.46 31.85 -0.67
CA GLU A 37 -20.07 33.10 -1.35
C GLU A 37 -19.13 33.93 -0.49
N ASN A 38 -17.96 34.22 -1.03
CA ASN A 38 -16.92 35.04 -0.44
C ASN A 38 -16.13 35.78 -1.53
N ALA A 39 -15.11 36.55 -1.17
CA ALA A 39 -14.33 37.33 -2.13
C ALA A 39 -13.68 36.53 -3.26
N SER A 40 -13.33 35.26 -3.02
CA SER A 40 -12.69 34.36 -4.01
C SER A 40 -13.70 33.60 -4.89
N THR A 41 -14.96 33.51 -4.48
CA THR A 41 -15.99 32.74 -5.18
C THR A 41 -17.06 33.62 -5.80
N PHE A 42 -17.12 34.93 -5.45
CA PHE A 42 -18.19 35.87 -5.82
C PHE A 42 -18.49 35.90 -7.31
N ASP A 43 -17.46 36.01 -8.16
CA ASP A 43 -17.61 36.14 -9.61
C ASP A 43 -18.09 34.84 -10.28
N ALA A 44 -17.86 33.69 -9.68
CA ALA A 44 -18.16 32.38 -10.25
C ALA A 44 -19.42 31.74 -9.68
N ILE A 45 -19.64 31.84 -8.34
CA ILE A 45 -20.61 31.01 -7.60
C ILE A 45 -22.04 31.11 -8.13
N GLY A 46 -22.42 32.30 -8.60
CA GLY A 46 -23.74 32.56 -9.22
C GLY A 46 -23.93 31.83 -10.56
N ALA A 47 -22.86 31.72 -11.34
CA ALA A 47 -22.85 31.18 -12.70
C ALA A 47 -22.58 29.68 -12.77
N ILE A 48 -22.00 29.07 -11.72
CA ILE A 48 -21.66 27.63 -11.70
C ILE A 48 -22.93 26.81 -11.95
N THR A 49 -22.82 25.86 -12.89
CA THR A 49 -23.88 24.92 -13.24
C THR A 49 -23.30 23.52 -13.52
N LYS A 50 -24.19 22.55 -13.72
CA LYS A 50 -23.81 21.19 -14.12
C LYS A 50 -23.00 21.20 -15.41
N MET A 51 -22.20 20.16 -15.62
CA MET A 51 -21.32 19.94 -16.77
C MET A 51 -20.11 20.90 -16.87
N TRP A 52 -19.90 21.82 -15.92
CA TRP A 52 -18.62 22.49 -15.80
C TRP A 52 -17.54 21.50 -15.40
N THR A 53 -16.29 21.72 -15.80
CA THR A 53 -15.16 20.89 -15.43
C THR A 53 -14.34 21.53 -14.32
N ILE A 54 -13.75 20.69 -13.50
CA ILE A 54 -12.91 21.06 -12.35
C ILE A 54 -11.54 20.41 -12.56
N THR A 55 -10.48 21.19 -12.41
CA THR A 55 -9.08 20.72 -12.52
C THR A 55 -8.24 21.27 -11.37
N ASN A 56 -6.95 20.90 -11.32
CA ASN A 56 -5.99 21.28 -10.28
C ASN A 56 -6.36 20.78 -8.87
N ILE A 57 -7.00 19.65 -8.76
CA ILE A 57 -7.42 19.10 -7.46
C ILE A 57 -6.23 18.56 -6.68
N LYS A 58 -5.24 17.96 -7.36
CA LYS A 58 -4.03 17.40 -6.73
C LYS A 58 -2.78 18.28 -6.90
N GLY A 59 -2.94 19.50 -7.40
CA GLY A 59 -1.86 20.45 -7.69
C GLY A 59 -1.74 20.82 -9.17
N GLU A 60 -0.75 21.65 -9.54
CA GLU A 60 -0.58 22.16 -10.92
C GLU A 60 -0.33 21.08 -11.97
N ASP A 61 0.35 20.02 -11.57
CA ASP A 61 0.67 18.90 -12.47
C ASP A 61 -0.48 17.89 -12.60
N ASP A 62 -1.61 18.13 -11.91
CA ASP A 62 -2.77 17.26 -11.97
C ASP A 62 -3.59 17.54 -13.24
N LEU A 63 -3.48 16.62 -14.18
CA LEU A 63 -4.21 16.67 -15.46
C LEU A 63 -5.57 15.98 -15.41
N ASN A 64 -5.99 15.47 -14.23
CA ASN A 64 -7.31 14.88 -14.07
C ASN A 64 -8.38 15.96 -14.14
N GLU A 65 -9.45 15.65 -14.84
CA GLU A 65 -10.63 16.51 -14.99
C GLU A 65 -11.83 15.86 -14.29
N TYR A 66 -12.61 16.67 -13.59
CA TYR A 66 -13.86 16.25 -12.96
C TYR A 66 -15.03 17.04 -13.53
N VAL A 67 -16.14 16.37 -13.83
CA VAL A 67 -17.36 17.01 -14.37
C VAL A 67 -18.39 17.13 -13.25
N ILE A 68 -18.97 18.31 -13.09
CA ILE A 68 -20.05 18.57 -12.13
C ILE A 68 -21.31 17.82 -12.57
N VAL A 69 -21.68 16.77 -11.84
CA VAL A 69 -22.85 15.94 -12.12
C VAL A 69 -24.04 16.27 -11.22
N MET A 70 -23.78 16.75 -10.00
CA MET A 70 -24.82 17.22 -9.07
C MET A 70 -24.43 18.56 -8.47
N LEU A 71 -25.41 19.43 -8.34
CA LEU A 71 -25.25 20.77 -7.83
C LEU A 71 -26.49 21.16 -7.03
N ASP A 72 -26.28 21.45 -5.75
CA ASP A 72 -27.29 22.00 -4.84
C ASP A 72 -26.96 23.47 -4.55
N LYS A 73 -27.87 24.37 -4.90
CA LYS A 73 -27.74 25.82 -4.65
C LYS A 73 -28.80 26.26 -3.66
N SER A 74 -28.36 26.87 -2.59
CA SER A 74 -29.22 27.40 -1.51
C SER A 74 -28.72 28.75 -1.06
N THR A 75 -29.45 29.40 -0.16
CA THR A 75 -29.05 30.68 0.43
C THR A 75 -28.82 30.54 1.92
N ILE A 76 -27.78 31.22 2.43
CA ILE A 76 -27.55 31.42 3.86
C ILE A 76 -27.51 32.92 4.10
N GLY A 77 -28.59 33.47 4.69
CA GLY A 77 -28.77 34.90 4.74
C GLY A 77 -28.84 35.52 3.33
N ASN A 78 -27.95 36.46 3.03
CA ASN A 78 -27.81 37.09 1.71
C ASN A 78 -26.69 36.49 0.85
N LYS A 79 -26.15 35.32 1.22
CA LYS A 79 -25.07 34.67 0.48
C LYS A 79 -25.54 33.38 -0.17
N ILE A 80 -24.93 33.05 -1.31
CA ILE A 80 -25.13 31.77 -1.98
C ILE A 80 -24.30 30.69 -1.24
N LYS A 81 -24.93 29.55 -0.94
CA LYS A 81 -24.28 28.31 -0.56
C LYS A 81 -24.42 27.33 -1.71
N LEU A 82 -23.33 26.67 -2.07
CA LEU A 82 -23.26 25.71 -3.16
C LEU A 82 -22.60 24.42 -2.68
N SER A 83 -23.27 23.28 -2.93
CA SER A 83 -22.70 21.95 -2.75
C SER A 83 -22.59 21.27 -4.12
N ILE A 84 -21.38 20.85 -4.47
CA ILE A 84 -21.04 20.24 -5.76
C ILE A 84 -20.62 18.81 -5.53
N LYS A 85 -21.14 17.90 -6.38
CA LYS A 85 -20.55 16.57 -6.59
C LYS A 85 -20.09 16.45 -8.04
N ALA A 86 -18.83 16.07 -8.21
CA ALA A 86 -18.23 15.87 -9.52
C ALA A 86 -17.67 14.46 -9.65
N ARG A 87 -17.66 13.96 -10.87
CA ARG A 87 -17.16 12.63 -11.28
C ARG A 87 -15.96 12.83 -12.20
N GLN A 88 -15.06 11.86 -12.24
CA GLN A 88 -13.97 11.81 -13.22
C GLN A 88 -14.54 11.90 -14.65
N LYS A 89 -13.96 12.78 -15.45
CA LYS A 89 -14.43 13.08 -16.80
C LYS A 89 -14.40 11.87 -17.74
N GLU A 90 -13.35 11.07 -17.68
CA GLU A 90 -13.20 9.86 -18.50
C GLU A 90 -14.31 8.83 -18.22
N LEU A 91 -14.72 8.69 -16.96
CA LEU A 91 -15.82 7.78 -16.59
C LEU A 91 -17.18 8.39 -16.97
N ASP A 92 -17.33 9.72 -16.87
CA ASP A 92 -18.53 10.40 -17.30
C ASP A 92 -18.71 10.30 -18.82
N ASP A 93 -17.65 10.50 -19.60
CA ASP A 93 -17.67 10.35 -21.05
C ASP A 93 -18.03 8.92 -21.49
N LEU A 94 -17.49 7.89 -20.81
CA LEU A 94 -17.87 6.49 -21.05
C LEU A 94 -19.32 6.21 -20.64
N ASN A 95 -19.81 6.82 -19.56
CA ASN A 95 -21.19 6.67 -19.10
C ASN A 95 -22.22 7.31 -20.06
N ASN A 96 -21.82 8.35 -20.78
CA ASN A 96 -22.66 9.06 -21.73
C ASN A 96 -22.51 8.57 -23.18
N SER A 97 -21.75 7.50 -23.41
CA SER A 97 -21.58 6.85 -24.71
C SER A 97 -22.09 5.40 -24.66
N ARG A 98 -22.86 4.99 -25.68
CA ARG A 98 -23.54 3.68 -25.69
C ARG A 98 -23.11 2.81 -26.85
N ILE A 99 -23.21 1.48 -26.65
CA ILE A 99 -23.04 0.48 -27.69
C ILE A 99 -24.40 -0.17 -27.94
N TYR A 100 -24.96 0.07 -29.13
CA TYR A 100 -26.29 -0.43 -29.50
C TYR A 100 -26.25 -1.85 -30.09
N GLN A 101 -25.11 -2.24 -30.66
CA GLN A 101 -24.94 -3.60 -31.17
C GLN A 101 -24.97 -4.59 -30.01
N GLU A 102 -25.72 -5.67 -30.18
CA GLU A 102 -25.74 -6.79 -29.24
C GLU A 102 -24.68 -7.81 -29.65
N TYR A 103 -23.91 -8.29 -28.67
CA TYR A 103 -22.91 -9.31 -28.83
C TYR A 103 -23.23 -10.53 -27.98
N ASN A 104 -23.20 -11.71 -28.60
CA ASN A 104 -23.45 -13.01 -27.97
C ASN A 104 -22.32 -13.98 -28.33
N GLU A 105 -21.09 -13.57 -28.12
CA GLU A 105 -19.89 -14.25 -28.56
C GLU A 105 -18.78 -14.26 -27.51
N SER A 106 -17.70 -14.99 -27.80
CA SER A 106 -16.51 -15.01 -26.96
C SER A 106 -15.55 -13.93 -27.42
N PHE A 107 -15.06 -13.14 -26.47
CA PHE A 107 -14.07 -12.11 -26.70
C PHE A 107 -12.75 -12.47 -26.01
N THR A 108 -11.65 -12.27 -26.71
CA THR A 108 -10.35 -12.09 -26.05
C THR A 108 -10.35 -10.73 -25.33
N GLY A 109 -9.48 -10.55 -24.33
CA GLY A 109 -9.39 -9.25 -23.63
C GLY A 109 -9.13 -8.08 -24.59
N VAL A 110 -8.31 -8.28 -25.62
CA VAL A 110 -7.99 -7.25 -26.63
C VAL A 110 -9.24 -6.88 -27.44
N GLU A 111 -9.97 -7.85 -27.97
CA GLU A 111 -11.20 -7.60 -28.75
C GLU A 111 -12.25 -6.90 -27.90
N PHE A 112 -12.41 -7.32 -26.64
CA PHE A 112 -13.36 -6.74 -25.71
C PHE A 112 -13.06 -5.25 -25.46
N PHE A 113 -11.85 -4.93 -25.02
CA PHE A 113 -11.51 -3.54 -24.71
C PHE A 113 -11.40 -2.68 -25.96
N ASN A 114 -11.03 -3.24 -27.13
CA ASN A 114 -11.18 -2.54 -28.39
C ASN A 114 -12.64 -2.14 -28.66
N THR A 115 -13.60 -3.01 -28.37
CA THR A 115 -15.03 -2.71 -28.53
C THR A 115 -15.47 -1.60 -27.57
N VAL A 116 -14.99 -1.61 -26.33
CA VAL A 116 -15.29 -0.57 -25.33
C VAL A 116 -14.78 0.81 -25.77
N PHE A 117 -13.52 0.89 -26.23
CA PHE A 117 -12.85 2.16 -26.48
C PHE A 117 -12.92 2.65 -27.93
N LYS A 118 -13.41 1.82 -28.86
CA LYS A 118 -13.56 2.19 -30.27
C LYS A 118 -14.41 3.46 -30.46
N GLY A 119 -13.82 4.46 -31.12
CA GLY A 119 -14.50 5.73 -31.39
C GLY A 119 -14.54 6.71 -30.21
N THR A 120 -13.86 6.39 -29.12
CA THR A 120 -13.61 7.33 -28.00
C THR A 120 -12.24 7.99 -28.17
N SER A 121 -11.97 9.02 -27.35
CA SER A 121 -10.63 9.65 -27.26
C SER A 121 -9.68 8.89 -26.32
N TYR A 122 -10.16 7.83 -25.70
CA TYR A 122 -9.44 7.07 -24.68
C TYR A 122 -8.75 5.86 -25.30
N LYS A 123 -7.63 5.47 -24.68
CA LYS A 123 -6.82 4.30 -25.03
C LYS A 123 -6.80 3.33 -23.86
N TYR A 124 -6.35 2.11 -24.12
CA TYR A 124 -6.07 1.15 -23.06
C TYR A 124 -4.76 0.41 -23.32
N VAL A 125 -4.15 -0.06 -22.23
CA VAL A 125 -3.00 -0.98 -22.26
C VAL A 125 -3.31 -2.15 -21.34
N LEU A 126 -3.25 -3.35 -21.87
CA LEU A 126 -3.45 -4.58 -21.12
C LEU A 126 -2.08 -5.11 -20.67
N HIS A 127 -1.80 -5.06 -19.36
CA HIS A 127 -0.51 -5.47 -18.78
C HIS A 127 -0.45 -6.97 -18.42
N THR A 128 -1.55 -7.67 -18.56
CA THR A 128 -1.66 -9.11 -18.29
C THR A 128 -2.39 -9.83 -19.41
N LYS A 129 -2.14 -11.12 -19.56
CA LYS A 129 -2.91 -11.98 -20.47
C LYS A 129 -4.17 -12.45 -19.78
N VAL A 130 -5.29 -12.33 -20.46
CA VAL A 130 -6.58 -12.85 -20.00
C VAL A 130 -7.12 -13.85 -21.02
N ASP A 131 -7.77 -14.88 -20.52
CA ASP A 131 -8.42 -15.88 -21.36
C ASP A 131 -9.66 -15.31 -22.03
N ALA A 132 -9.99 -15.81 -23.20
CA ALA A 132 -11.23 -15.45 -23.87
C ALA A 132 -12.44 -15.83 -23.01
N SER A 133 -13.42 -14.94 -22.90
CA SER A 133 -14.63 -15.14 -22.12
C SER A 133 -15.88 -14.90 -22.96
N LYS A 134 -16.89 -15.75 -22.77
CA LYS A 134 -18.18 -15.62 -23.45
C LYS A 134 -19.03 -14.56 -22.77
N PHE A 135 -19.59 -13.67 -23.57
CA PHE A 135 -20.57 -12.68 -23.17
C PHE A 135 -21.89 -12.94 -23.89
N GLU A 136 -22.99 -12.70 -23.21
CA GLU A 136 -24.35 -12.84 -23.73
C GLU A 136 -25.11 -11.57 -23.42
N GLY A 137 -25.81 -11.02 -24.41
CA GLY A 137 -26.55 -9.77 -24.30
C GLY A 137 -25.66 -8.54 -24.00
N LEU A 138 -24.38 -8.57 -24.38
CA LEU A 138 -23.47 -7.45 -24.19
C LEU A 138 -23.79 -6.33 -25.19
N GLY A 139 -23.82 -5.11 -24.75
CA GLY A 139 -24.21 -3.96 -25.58
C GLY A 139 -25.70 -3.70 -25.47
N LYS A 140 -26.44 -3.74 -26.60
CA LYS A 140 -27.91 -3.57 -26.62
C LYS A 140 -28.41 -2.27 -25.97
N GLY A 141 -27.56 -1.24 -26.00
CA GLY A 141 -27.85 0.05 -25.37
C GLY A 141 -27.17 0.28 -24.03
N ASP A 142 -26.39 -0.67 -23.54
CA ASP A 142 -25.53 -0.47 -22.36
C ASP A 142 -24.55 0.69 -22.61
N THR A 143 -24.22 1.42 -21.57
CA THR A 143 -23.17 2.44 -21.62
C THR A 143 -21.79 1.76 -21.74
N ARG A 144 -20.83 2.47 -22.33
CA ARG A 144 -19.45 1.97 -22.41
C ARG A 144 -18.85 1.76 -21.02
N LEU A 145 -19.25 2.56 -20.02
CA LEU A 145 -18.84 2.40 -18.64
C LEU A 145 -19.38 1.11 -18.03
N GLU A 146 -20.66 0.79 -18.25
CA GLU A 146 -21.24 -0.49 -17.79
C GLU A 146 -20.53 -1.68 -18.43
N ILE A 147 -20.27 -1.60 -19.75
CA ILE A 147 -19.54 -2.66 -20.47
C ILE A 147 -18.10 -2.75 -19.96
N PHE A 148 -17.42 -1.63 -19.74
CA PHE A 148 -16.08 -1.59 -19.17
C PHE A 148 -16.03 -2.29 -17.80
N LYS A 149 -16.95 -1.94 -16.90
CA LYS A 149 -17.04 -2.57 -15.57
C LYS A 149 -17.36 -4.07 -15.65
N LYS A 150 -18.25 -4.49 -16.55
CA LYS A 150 -18.50 -5.93 -16.84
C LYS A 150 -17.23 -6.63 -17.30
N GLY A 151 -16.40 -5.98 -18.11
CA GLY A 151 -15.10 -6.53 -18.54
C GLY A 151 -14.11 -6.65 -17.40
N LEU A 152 -13.96 -5.61 -16.56
CA LEU A 152 -13.09 -5.67 -15.38
C LEU A 152 -13.48 -6.83 -14.47
N GLU A 153 -14.77 -7.00 -14.20
CA GLU A 153 -15.28 -8.09 -13.38
C GLU A 153 -15.04 -9.45 -14.02
N ARG A 154 -15.37 -9.61 -15.32
CA ARG A 154 -15.30 -10.89 -16.03
C ARG A 154 -13.88 -11.39 -16.24
N TYR A 155 -12.93 -10.48 -16.49
CA TYR A 155 -11.52 -10.77 -16.67
C TYR A 155 -10.72 -10.66 -15.37
N HIS A 156 -11.38 -10.27 -14.25
CA HIS A 156 -10.74 -10.04 -12.95
C HIS A 156 -9.59 -9.04 -13.03
N LEU A 157 -9.86 -7.89 -13.65
CA LEU A 157 -8.87 -6.84 -13.87
C LEU A 157 -9.12 -5.64 -12.96
N GLU A 158 -8.04 -4.95 -12.66
CA GLU A 158 -8.02 -3.66 -11.99
C GLU A 158 -7.43 -2.61 -12.95
N TYR A 159 -7.80 -1.34 -12.76
CA TYR A 159 -7.32 -0.30 -13.65
C TYR A 159 -6.74 0.91 -12.91
N GLU A 160 -5.82 1.58 -13.62
CA GLU A 160 -5.32 2.91 -13.31
C GLU A 160 -5.46 3.78 -14.55
N TYR A 161 -5.92 5.02 -14.38
CA TYR A 161 -6.06 5.97 -15.48
C TYR A 161 -4.92 6.97 -15.50
N GLU A 162 -4.25 7.12 -16.64
CA GLU A 162 -3.23 8.12 -16.91
C GLU A 162 -3.83 9.27 -17.71
N ALA A 163 -4.08 10.41 -17.07
CA ALA A 163 -4.74 11.56 -17.69
C ALA A 163 -3.91 12.19 -18.84
N LYS A 164 -2.58 12.19 -18.73
CA LYS A 164 -1.67 12.78 -19.73
C LYS A 164 -1.80 12.12 -21.10
N THR A 165 -1.91 10.81 -21.15
CA THR A 165 -2.01 10.02 -22.38
C THR A 165 -3.44 9.59 -22.69
N LYS A 166 -4.39 9.87 -21.78
CA LYS A 166 -5.79 9.39 -21.79
C LYS A 166 -5.87 7.88 -21.88
N THR A 167 -5.05 7.16 -21.11
CA THR A 167 -4.89 5.72 -21.21
C THR A 167 -5.35 5.03 -19.93
N PHE A 168 -6.19 4.00 -20.08
CA PHE A 168 -6.53 3.07 -19.03
C PHE A 168 -5.53 1.91 -19.02
N HIS A 169 -4.76 1.78 -17.97
CA HIS A 169 -3.84 0.68 -17.74
C HIS A 169 -4.55 -0.43 -16.97
N LEU A 170 -4.60 -1.63 -17.54
CA LEU A 170 -5.36 -2.77 -17.00
C LEU A 170 -4.41 -3.84 -16.49
N TYR A 171 -4.57 -4.22 -15.23
CA TYR A 171 -3.73 -5.17 -14.49
C TYR A 171 -4.56 -6.32 -13.95
N ASP A 172 -3.96 -7.46 -13.70
CA ASP A 172 -4.55 -8.55 -12.88
C ASP A 172 -4.67 -8.13 -11.41
N GLU A 173 -3.72 -7.34 -10.94
CA GLU A 173 -3.71 -6.74 -9.61
C GLU A 173 -2.89 -5.45 -9.65
N LEU A 174 -3.51 -4.32 -9.32
CA LEU A 174 -2.81 -3.05 -9.17
C LEU A 174 -2.08 -3.06 -7.83
N SER A 175 -0.79 -3.43 -7.86
CA SER A 175 0.04 -3.63 -6.68
C SER A 175 1.40 -2.98 -6.90
N LYS A 176 1.67 -1.89 -6.19
CA LYS A 176 2.93 -1.14 -6.23
C LYS A 176 3.55 -1.12 -4.84
N VAL A 177 4.77 -1.62 -4.70
CA VAL A 177 5.47 -1.56 -3.41
C VAL A 177 5.79 -0.12 -3.08
N ALA A 178 5.26 0.36 -1.96
CA ALA A 178 5.49 1.73 -1.49
C ALA A 178 6.90 1.90 -0.93
N GLY A 179 7.52 3.03 -1.21
CA GLY A 179 8.82 3.43 -0.64
C GLY A 179 8.72 3.97 0.80
N TYR A 180 7.53 3.95 1.40
CA TYR A 180 7.25 4.46 2.74
C TYR A 180 6.51 3.41 3.58
N TYR A 181 6.38 3.67 4.88
CA TYR A 181 5.58 2.86 5.79
C TYR A 181 4.56 3.74 6.53
N ILE A 182 3.53 3.11 7.06
CA ILE A 182 2.51 3.74 7.89
C ILE A 182 2.67 3.23 9.32
N LYS A 183 2.81 4.13 10.28
CA LYS A 183 2.97 3.78 11.69
C LYS A 183 2.15 4.69 12.57
N SER A 184 1.36 4.09 13.45
CA SER A 184 0.62 4.82 14.48
C SER A 184 1.56 5.63 15.37
N GLY A 185 1.16 6.87 15.66
CA GLY A 185 1.96 7.83 16.42
C GLY A 185 3.14 8.46 15.66
N VAL A 186 3.31 8.16 14.36
CA VAL A 186 4.29 8.81 13.47
C VAL A 186 3.59 9.54 12.33
N ASN A 187 2.93 8.81 11.43
CA ASN A 187 2.21 9.36 10.28
C ASN A 187 0.81 8.76 10.12
N ALA A 188 0.29 8.13 11.16
CA ALA A 188 -1.07 7.65 11.20
C ALA A 188 -1.67 7.75 12.60
N ASP A 189 -2.94 8.08 12.64
CA ASP A 189 -3.77 8.08 13.83
C ASP A 189 -5.04 7.24 13.60
N ASN A 190 -5.77 6.94 14.67
CA ASN A 190 -7.06 6.24 14.63
C ASN A 190 -7.04 4.92 13.83
N VAL A 191 -5.96 4.15 13.94
CA VAL A 191 -5.85 2.86 13.25
C VAL A 191 -6.92 1.92 13.78
N LYS A 192 -7.88 1.57 12.91
CA LYS A 192 -8.99 0.67 13.23
C LYS A 192 -8.90 -0.56 12.35
N ILE A 193 -8.84 -1.73 12.98
CA ILE A 193 -8.95 -3.02 12.29
C ILE A 193 -10.39 -3.50 12.44
N GLN A 194 -11.06 -3.76 11.33
CA GLN A 194 -12.40 -4.32 11.31
C GLN A 194 -12.35 -5.68 10.61
N GLU A 195 -12.65 -6.72 11.38
CA GLU A 195 -12.79 -8.09 10.88
C GLU A 195 -14.27 -8.48 10.91
N ASP A 196 -14.85 -8.76 9.74
CA ASP A 196 -16.21 -9.29 9.62
C ASP A 196 -16.14 -10.76 9.20
N ALA A 197 -16.45 -11.64 10.14
CA ALA A 197 -16.51 -13.08 9.88
C ALA A 197 -17.89 -13.57 9.43
N SER A 198 -18.88 -12.69 9.32
CA SER A 198 -20.25 -13.08 8.91
C SER A 198 -20.30 -13.65 7.49
N LYS A 199 -19.46 -13.13 6.60
CA LYS A 199 -19.27 -13.56 5.21
C LYS A 199 -17.94 -14.26 4.96
N CYS A 200 -17.32 -14.81 6.00
CA CYS A 200 -16.09 -15.58 5.86
C CYS A 200 -16.43 -17.02 5.46
N TYR A 201 -16.15 -17.37 4.21
CA TYR A 201 -16.41 -18.69 3.65
C TYR A 201 -15.12 -19.49 3.50
N THR A 202 -15.21 -20.80 3.64
CA THR A 202 -14.08 -21.73 3.47
C THR A 202 -14.36 -22.83 2.45
N TYR A 203 -15.56 -22.83 1.87
CA TYR A 203 -15.97 -23.82 0.89
C TYR A 203 -16.93 -23.19 -0.12
N ILE A 204 -16.82 -23.61 -1.38
CA ILE A 204 -17.69 -23.16 -2.45
C ILE A 204 -17.90 -24.29 -3.48
N ARG A 205 -19.09 -24.35 -4.08
CA ARG A 205 -19.40 -25.14 -5.26
C ARG A 205 -19.46 -24.25 -6.48
N GLY A 206 -18.93 -24.73 -7.59
CA GLY A 206 -18.96 -24.05 -8.87
C GLY A 206 -19.60 -24.90 -9.95
N TYR A 207 -20.46 -24.26 -10.75
CA TYR A 207 -21.19 -24.87 -11.86
C TYR A 207 -20.96 -24.07 -13.13
N GLY A 208 -20.44 -24.72 -14.17
CA GLY A 208 -20.15 -24.13 -15.47
C GLY A 208 -20.62 -25.04 -16.61
N ASP A 209 -20.51 -24.57 -17.84
CA ASP A 209 -20.83 -25.33 -19.05
C ASP A 209 -22.25 -25.90 -19.07
N PHE A 210 -23.23 -25.02 -18.98
CA PHE A 210 -24.65 -25.35 -19.20
C PHE A 210 -25.34 -24.21 -19.94
N ASP A 211 -26.48 -24.48 -20.56
CA ASP A 211 -27.29 -23.47 -21.26
C ASP A 211 -28.58 -23.13 -20.51
N GLY A 212 -29.36 -22.20 -21.04
CA GLY A 212 -30.57 -21.71 -20.39
C GLY A 212 -31.74 -22.73 -20.33
N GLN A 213 -31.61 -23.93 -20.92
CA GLN A 213 -32.58 -25.00 -20.87
C GLN A 213 -32.25 -26.06 -19.81
N GLN A 214 -31.02 -26.06 -19.32
CA GLN A 214 -30.51 -26.98 -18.31
C GLN A 214 -30.54 -26.33 -16.92
N THR A 215 -30.76 -27.16 -15.90
CA THR A 215 -30.54 -26.74 -14.52
C THR A 215 -29.03 -26.75 -14.22
N TYR A 216 -28.56 -25.87 -13.34
CA TYR A 216 -27.15 -25.82 -12.94
C TYR A 216 -26.66 -27.16 -12.33
N THR A 217 -27.55 -28.00 -11.84
CA THR A 217 -27.25 -29.35 -11.33
C THR A 217 -26.87 -30.34 -12.43
N GLU A 218 -27.20 -30.03 -13.70
CA GLU A 218 -26.84 -30.79 -14.90
C GLU A 218 -25.63 -30.19 -15.64
N ALA A 219 -24.97 -29.22 -15.03
CA ALA A 219 -23.82 -28.52 -15.60
C ALA A 219 -22.69 -29.49 -15.99
N GLY A 220 -22.11 -29.28 -17.17
CA GLY A 220 -20.98 -30.08 -17.68
C GLY A 220 -19.70 -29.91 -16.85
N LEU A 221 -19.54 -28.75 -16.19
CA LEU A 221 -18.47 -28.49 -15.22
C LEU A 221 -19.06 -28.34 -13.83
N GLN A 222 -18.65 -29.20 -12.90
CA GLN A 222 -19.03 -29.16 -11.49
C GLN A 222 -17.79 -29.37 -10.63
N PHE A 223 -17.46 -28.39 -9.80
CA PHE A 223 -16.30 -28.46 -8.91
C PHE A 223 -16.62 -27.99 -7.51
N GLU A 224 -15.85 -28.50 -6.57
CA GLU A 224 -15.83 -28.07 -5.19
C GLU A 224 -14.45 -27.52 -4.84
N PHE A 225 -14.41 -26.41 -4.11
CA PHE A 225 -13.18 -25.86 -3.60
C PHE A 225 -13.28 -25.73 -2.08
N THR A 226 -12.29 -26.26 -1.39
CA THR A 226 -12.16 -26.15 0.07
C THR A 226 -10.88 -25.41 0.40
N HIS A 227 -11.02 -24.26 1.03
CA HIS A 227 -9.90 -23.47 1.48
C HIS A 227 -9.24 -24.12 2.71
N PRO A 228 -7.89 -24.12 2.83
CA PRO A 228 -7.19 -24.73 3.98
C PRO A 228 -7.67 -24.22 5.36
N LEU A 229 -8.16 -23.00 5.43
CA LEU A 229 -8.75 -22.43 6.64
C LEU A 229 -9.95 -23.25 7.18
N ALA A 230 -10.62 -24.06 6.34
CA ALA A 230 -11.68 -24.98 6.77
C ALA A 230 -11.23 -25.98 7.84
N GLN A 231 -9.94 -26.31 7.87
CA GLN A 231 -9.37 -27.21 8.88
C GLN A 231 -9.30 -26.57 10.27
N LEU A 232 -9.28 -25.24 10.34
CA LEU A 232 -9.17 -24.48 11.59
C LEU A 232 -10.51 -23.99 12.11
N ILE A 233 -11.35 -23.45 11.21
CA ILE A 233 -12.65 -22.83 11.59
C ILE A 233 -13.86 -23.62 11.13
N GLY A 234 -13.65 -24.78 10.51
CA GLY A 234 -14.71 -25.61 9.95
C GLY A 234 -15.14 -25.23 8.54
N LYS A 235 -15.99 -26.06 7.94
CA LYS A 235 -16.58 -25.83 6.62
C LYS A 235 -17.65 -24.74 6.72
N ARG A 236 -17.44 -23.62 6.04
CA ARG A 236 -18.40 -22.50 5.92
C ARG A 236 -18.68 -22.30 4.43
N GLU A 237 -19.90 -22.60 4.02
CA GLU A 237 -20.29 -22.65 2.61
C GLU A 237 -20.62 -21.24 2.08
N ALA A 238 -19.97 -20.87 0.98
CA ALA A 238 -20.36 -19.71 0.18
C ALA A 238 -21.58 -20.03 -0.68
N PRO A 239 -22.34 -19.02 -1.13
CA PRO A 239 -23.28 -19.20 -2.23
C PRO A 239 -22.56 -19.83 -3.43
N PRO A 240 -23.19 -20.79 -4.14
CA PRO A 240 -22.55 -21.44 -5.27
C PRO A 240 -22.26 -20.45 -6.41
N LEU A 241 -21.14 -20.64 -7.07
CA LEU A 241 -20.80 -19.92 -8.30
C LEU A 241 -21.51 -20.61 -9.48
N ILE A 242 -22.52 -19.97 -10.06
CA ILE A 242 -23.34 -20.52 -11.14
C ILE A 242 -23.16 -19.64 -12.37
N ASP A 243 -22.38 -20.13 -13.37
CA ASP A 243 -22.17 -19.41 -14.63
C ASP A 243 -21.97 -20.40 -15.81
N GLY A 244 -23.05 -20.73 -16.54
CA GLY A 244 -23.03 -21.64 -17.68
C GLY A 244 -22.11 -21.22 -18.82
N ARG A 245 -21.67 -19.96 -18.87
CA ARG A 245 -20.75 -19.42 -19.88
C ARG A 245 -19.29 -19.84 -19.65
N ILE A 246 -18.95 -20.29 -18.44
CA ILE A 246 -17.62 -20.79 -18.12
C ILE A 246 -17.49 -22.20 -18.68
N LYS A 247 -16.70 -22.36 -19.76
CA LYS A 247 -16.49 -23.62 -20.46
C LYS A 247 -15.17 -24.31 -20.09
N LYS A 248 -14.30 -23.66 -19.30
CA LYS A 248 -12.98 -24.16 -18.91
C LYS A 248 -12.92 -24.38 -17.41
N GLU A 249 -12.38 -25.53 -17.01
CA GLU A 249 -12.20 -25.95 -15.63
C GLU A 249 -11.36 -24.96 -14.81
N ASP A 250 -10.21 -24.54 -15.34
CA ASP A 250 -9.26 -23.63 -14.68
C ASP A 250 -9.87 -22.25 -14.43
N VAL A 251 -10.72 -21.76 -15.35
CA VAL A 251 -11.45 -20.49 -15.18
C VAL A 251 -12.46 -20.61 -14.04
N LEU A 252 -13.21 -21.73 -14.00
CA LEU A 252 -14.18 -21.95 -12.92
C LEU A 252 -13.49 -22.07 -11.58
N LYS A 253 -12.41 -22.86 -11.47
CA LYS A 253 -11.62 -23.00 -10.24
C LYS A 253 -11.03 -21.68 -9.78
N LYS A 254 -10.41 -20.91 -10.67
CA LYS A 254 -9.85 -19.59 -10.36
C LYS A 254 -10.91 -18.60 -9.85
N SER A 255 -12.09 -18.62 -10.45
CA SER A 255 -13.23 -17.77 -10.03
C SER A 255 -13.73 -18.17 -8.64
N MET A 256 -13.81 -19.46 -8.35
CA MET A 256 -14.19 -19.98 -7.02
C MET A 256 -13.18 -19.59 -5.94
N GLU A 257 -11.88 -19.75 -6.22
CA GLU A 257 -10.80 -19.33 -5.32
C GLU A 257 -10.87 -17.83 -5.02
N LEU A 258 -11.20 -17.01 -6.04
CA LEU A 258 -11.31 -15.57 -5.88
C LEU A 258 -12.48 -15.17 -4.97
N VAL A 259 -13.62 -15.84 -5.10
CA VAL A 259 -14.79 -15.63 -4.21
C VAL A 259 -14.42 -15.92 -2.76
N ILE A 260 -13.76 -17.05 -2.51
CA ILE A 260 -13.32 -17.41 -1.17
C ILE A 260 -12.26 -16.43 -0.66
N LYS A 261 -11.26 -16.09 -1.48
CA LYS A 261 -10.22 -15.11 -1.13
C LYS A 261 -10.83 -13.78 -0.68
N LYS A 262 -11.78 -13.25 -1.44
CA LYS A 262 -12.48 -12.00 -1.09
C LYS A 262 -13.29 -12.11 0.21
N SER A 263 -13.87 -13.27 0.50
CA SER A 263 -14.68 -13.47 1.72
C SER A 263 -13.85 -13.54 3.01
N VAL A 264 -12.56 -13.79 2.90
CA VAL A 264 -11.63 -13.97 4.04
C VAL A 264 -10.84 -12.67 4.33
N THR A 265 -11.09 -11.60 3.60
CA THR A 265 -10.39 -10.33 3.78
C THR A 265 -10.91 -9.53 4.98
N ALA A 266 -10.01 -8.88 5.71
CA ALA A 266 -10.33 -7.86 6.70
C ALA A 266 -10.02 -6.48 6.13
N SER A 267 -10.70 -5.45 6.60
CA SER A 267 -10.38 -4.07 6.26
C SER A 267 -9.69 -3.36 7.42
N ILE A 268 -8.76 -2.48 7.08
CA ILE A 268 -8.15 -1.55 8.02
C ILE A 268 -8.47 -0.15 7.55
N SER A 269 -8.90 0.69 8.45
CA SER A 269 -9.01 2.12 8.20
C SER A 269 -8.11 2.89 9.15
N LEU A 270 -7.55 3.99 8.66
CA LEU A 270 -6.72 4.88 9.46
C LEU A 270 -6.76 6.31 8.91
N ASP A 271 -6.45 7.25 9.76
CA ASP A 271 -6.20 8.63 9.40
C ASP A 271 -4.71 8.79 9.11
N PHE A 272 -4.36 9.04 7.86
CA PHE A 272 -2.98 9.30 7.47
C PHE A 272 -2.68 10.79 7.61
N VAL A 273 -1.59 11.11 8.31
CA VAL A 273 -1.10 12.46 8.48
C VAL A 273 0.10 12.67 7.56
N ALA A 274 -0.11 13.39 6.47
CA ALA A 274 0.96 13.75 5.56
C ALA A 274 1.98 14.66 6.26
N GLN A 275 3.26 14.30 6.19
CA GLN A 275 4.38 15.10 6.70
C GLN A 275 5.37 15.37 5.56
N PRO A 276 5.01 16.21 4.57
CA PRO A 276 5.81 16.41 3.35
C PRO A 276 7.20 17.00 3.62
N GLU A 277 7.37 17.72 4.72
CA GLU A 277 8.67 18.27 5.13
C GLU A 277 9.64 17.19 5.63
N HIS A 278 9.11 16.11 6.24
CA HIS A 278 9.92 15.04 6.82
C HIS A 278 9.94 13.77 5.93
N PHE A 279 8.84 13.50 5.24
CA PHE A 279 8.65 12.30 4.41
C PHE A 279 7.95 12.68 3.09
N PRO A 280 8.61 13.39 2.17
CA PRO A 280 8.00 13.86 0.92
C PRO A 280 7.56 12.70 0.00
N GLU A 281 8.18 11.52 0.13
CA GLU A 281 7.82 10.31 -0.61
C GLU A 281 6.57 9.61 -0.05
N ALA A 282 6.16 9.93 1.18
CA ALA A 282 4.98 9.32 1.81
C ALA A 282 3.69 9.99 1.30
N ASN A 283 3.33 9.68 0.06
CA ASN A 283 2.11 10.12 -0.59
C ASN A 283 1.27 8.91 -1.00
N PRO A 284 0.30 8.50 -0.18
CA PRO A 284 -0.52 7.32 -0.42
C PRO A 284 -1.24 7.37 -1.77
N ARG A 285 -1.23 6.25 -2.49
CA ARG A 285 -1.95 6.06 -3.77
C ARG A 285 -2.70 4.75 -3.76
N ILE A 286 -3.79 4.69 -4.50
CA ILE A 286 -4.51 3.44 -4.74
C ILE A 286 -3.57 2.40 -5.35
N GLY A 287 -3.60 1.18 -4.81
CA GLY A 287 -2.73 0.08 -5.23
C GLY A 287 -1.37 0.03 -4.55
N ASP A 288 -0.99 1.03 -3.73
CA ASP A 288 0.25 0.96 -2.96
C ASP A 288 0.18 -0.18 -1.93
N VAL A 289 1.21 -1.03 -1.94
CA VAL A 289 1.43 -2.03 -0.89
C VAL A 289 2.40 -1.44 0.13
N VAL A 290 1.88 -1.14 1.29
CA VAL A 290 2.58 -0.41 2.35
C VAL A 290 2.67 -1.25 3.62
N ARG A 291 3.78 -1.12 4.34
CA ARG A 291 3.89 -1.71 5.68
C ARG A 291 3.15 -0.85 6.68
N VAL A 292 2.18 -1.44 7.37
CA VAL A 292 1.41 -0.79 8.44
C VAL A 292 1.80 -1.39 9.78
N ALA A 293 2.20 -0.54 10.70
CA ALA A 293 2.58 -0.93 12.06
C ALA A 293 1.71 -0.20 13.09
N GLU A 294 1.00 -0.98 13.92
CA GLU A 294 0.27 -0.52 15.10
C GLU A 294 0.70 -1.36 16.29
N PRO A 295 1.67 -0.88 17.08
CA PRO A 295 2.27 -1.65 18.18
C PRO A 295 1.28 -2.02 19.28
N THR A 296 0.30 -1.15 19.57
CA THR A 296 -0.67 -1.34 20.67
C THR A 296 -1.51 -2.61 20.50
N ILE A 297 -1.88 -2.92 19.26
CA ILE A 297 -2.65 -4.12 18.92
C ILE A 297 -1.77 -5.21 18.26
N GLY A 298 -0.44 -5.04 18.29
CA GLY A 298 0.52 -6.01 17.77
C GLY A 298 0.44 -6.19 16.25
N TYR A 299 -0.03 -5.18 15.51
CA TYR A 299 -0.17 -5.25 14.07
C TYR A 299 1.09 -4.75 13.35
N ASN A 300 1.61 -5.54 12.40
CA ASN A 300 2.75 -5.15 11.57
C ASN A 300 2.77 -5.99 10.29
N ASN A 301 2.05 -5.53 9.27
CA ASN A 301 1.88 -6.27 8.02
C ASN A 301 1.99 -5.37 6.80
N LEU A 302 2.26 -6.01 5.63
CA LEU A 302 2.13 -5.37 4.32
C LEU A 302 0.68 -5.45 3.88
N VAL A 303 0.11 -4.30 3.53
CA VAL A 303 -1.31 -4.17 3.15
C VAL A 303 -1.43 -3.25 1.96
N ARG A 304 -2.40 -3.51 1.11
CA ARG A 304 -2.67 -2.70 -0.08
C ARG A 304 -3.68 -1.59 0.24
N ILE A 305 -3.42 -0.39 -0.29
CA ILE A 305 -4.36 0.74 -0.21
C ILE A 305 -5.45 0.55 -1.28
N VAL A 306 -6.71 0.51 -0.85
CA VAL A 306 -7.87 0.30 -1.72
C VAL A 306 -8.81 1.49 -1.81
N GLU A 307 -8.78 2.39 -0.82
CA GLU A 307 -9.56 3.62 -0.83
C GLU A 307 -8.80 4.74 -0.12
N ILE A 308 -8.87 5.95 -0.66
CA ILE A 308 -8.28 7.15 -0.06
C ILE A 308 -9.31 8.28 -0.18
N THR A 309 -9.62 8.90 0.95
CA THR A 309 -10.36 10.16 0.97
C THR A 309 -9.42 11.29 1.37
N THR A 310 -9.09 12.15 0.44
CA THR A 310 -8.20 13.29 0.66
C THR A 310 -9.01 14.56 0.90
N HIS A 311 -8.79 15.21 2.03
CA HIS A 311 -9.35 16.52 2.37
C HIS A 311 -8.28 17.59 2.16
N ARG A 312 -8.62 18.64 1.42
CA ARG A 312 -7.73 19.77 1.15
C ARG A 312 -8.36 21.08 1.57
N ASP A 313 -7.53 22.00 2.03
CA ASP A 313 -7.94 23.36 2.36
C ASP A 313 -8.15 24.22 1.11
N ALA A 314 -8.56 25.46 1.33
CA ALA A 314 -8.78 26.44 0.27
C ALA A 314 -7.51 26.84 -0.52
N TYR A 315 -6.34 26.50 -0.01
CA TYR A 315 -5.04 26.70 -0.66
C TYR A 315 -4.50 25.44 -1.34
N ASN A 316 -5.31 24.36 -1.33
CA ASN A 316 -5.00 23.06 -1.90
C ASN A 316 -3.94 22.24 -1.11
N ASN A 317 -3.70 22.60 0.16
CA ASN A 317 -2.87 21.79 1.04
C ASN A 317 -3.67 20.61 1.56
N ILE A 318 -3.04 19.46 1.70
CA ILE A 318 -3.66 18.27 2.33
C ILE A 318 -3.83 18.55 3.83
N ILE A 319 -5.08 18.52 4.30
CA ILE A 319 -5.43 18.63 5.71
C ILE A 319 -5.40 17.24 6.36
N LYS A 320 -5.99 16.25 5.66
CA LYS A 320 -6.21 14.91 6.17
C LYS A 320 -6.39 13.94 5.01
N GLN A 321 -5.93 12.70 5.21
CA GLN A 321 -6.23 11.59 4.32
C GLN A 321 -6.77 10.42 5.14
N ASP A 322 -8.01 10.02 4.87
CA ASP A 322 -8.59 8.79 5.39
C ASP A 322 -8.21 7.66 4.43
N VAL A 323 -7.46 6.68 4.91
CA VAL A 323 -6.96 5.57 4.10
C VAL A 323 -7.62 4.28 4.52
N VAL A 324 -8.21 3.56 3.56
CA VAL A 324 -8.72 2.22 3.75
C VAL A 324 -7.77 1.23 3.08
N LEU A 325 -7.36 0.26 3.85
CA LEU A 325 -6.45 -0.79 3.46
C LEU A 325 -7.25 -2.08 3.32
N GLY A 326 -7.06 -2.77 2.22
CA GLY A 326 -7.70 -4.04 1.91
C GLY A 326 -6.68 -5.12 1.57
N ASP A 327 -7.14 -6.37 1.52
CA ASP A 327 -6.32 -7.53 1.18
C ASP A 327 -5.16 -7.78 2.15
N PHE A 328 -5.52 -8.16 3.38
CA PHE A 328 -4.58 -8.96 4.16
C PHE A 328 -4.20 -10.16 3.29
N THR A 329 -2.93 -10.26 2.93
CA THR A 329 -2.49 -11.48 2.27
C THR A 329 -2.83 -12.65 3.19
N MET A 330 -3.44 -13.69 2.66
CA MET A 330 -3.75 -14.95 3.37
C MET A 330 -2.58 -15.45 4.24
N ARG A 331 -1.36 -15.12 3.88
CA ARG A 331 -0.11 -15.40 4.56
C ARG A 331 -0.07 -14.94 6.02
N ASP A 332 -0.62 -13.77 6.32
CA ASP A 332 -0.55 -13.20 7.68
C ASP A 332 -1.61 -13.82 8.59
N ARG A 333 -2.78 -14.18 8.04
CA ARG A 333 -3.79 -14.96 8.77
C ARG A 333 -3.31 -16.39 9.03
N TYR A 334 -2.63 -17.02 8.09
CA TYR A 334 -2.05 -18.34 8.32
C TYR A 334 -0.96 -18.32 9.38
N ARG A 335 -0.11 -17.30 9.43
CA ARG A 335 0.87 -17.13 10.52
C ARG A 335 0.19 -17.03 11.87
N LYS A 336 -0.86 -16.22 11.98
CA LYS A 336 -1.61 -16.06 13.23
C LYS A 336 -2.30 -17.36 13.63
N ALA A 337 -2.96 -18.03 12.69
CA ALA A 337 -3.61 -19.32 12.92
C ALA A 337 -2.62 -20.44 13.30
N ILE A 338 -1.43 -20.50 12.68
CA ILE A 338 -0.35 -21.42 13.04
C ILE A 338 0.19 -21.10 14.43
N HIS A 339 0.36 -19.81 14.76
CA HIS A 339 0.82 -19.39 16.07
C HIS A 339 -0.20 -19.71 17.17
N GLU A 340 -1.49 -19.50 16.92
CA GLU A 340 -2.59 -19.86 17.83
C GLU A 340 -2.72 -21.37 17.99
N ALA A 341 -2.60 -22.16 16.92
CA ALA A 341 -2.57 -23.61 16.98
C ALA A 341 -1.35 -24.13 17.78
N THR A 342 -0.18 -23.50 17.61
CA THR A 342 1.03 -23.83 18.36
C THR A 342 0.89 -23.48 19.84
N ASN A 343 0.25 -22.36 20.17
CA ASN A 343 -0.04 -21.96 21.55
C ASN A 343 -1.11 -22.85 22.18
N TYR A 344 -2.13 -23.25 21.42
CA TYR A 344 -3.13 -24.22 21.87
C TYR A 344 -2.49 -25.57 22.23
N VAL A 345 -1.60 -26.07 21.38
CA VAL A 345 -0.83 -27.32 21.66
C VAL A 345 0.04 -27.20 22.91
N LYS A 346 0.64 -26.04 23.17
CA LYS A 346 1.40 -25.77 24.39
C LYS A 346 0.52 -25.78 25.65
N ASN A 347 -0.72 -25.31 25.55
CA ASN A 347 -1.64 -25.21 26.69
C ASN A 347 -2.40 -26.50 26.98
N VAL A 348 -2.54 -27.43 26.01
CA VAL A 348 -3.27 -28.69 26.16
C VAL A 348 -2.43 -29.78 26.89
N LYS A 349 -1.16 -29.55 27.19
CA LYS A 349 -0.33 -30.48 27.98
C LYS A 349 -0.86 -30.76 29.41
N THR A 350 -2.00 -30.18 29.80
CA THR A 350 -2.51 -30.28 31.19
C THR A 350 -3.86 -30.96 31.35
N THR A 351 -4.51 -31.46 30.29
CA THR A 351 -5.82 -32.18 30.45
C THR A 351 -5.78 -33.59 29.89
N LYS A 352 -5.98 -34.56 30.78
CA LYS A 352 -6.06 -36.00 30.49
C LYS A 352 -7.35 -36.32 29.72
N SER A 353 -7.28 -36.68 28.42
CA SER A 353 -8.30 -37.48 27.73
C SER A 353 -7.74 -38.09 26.44
N ASP A 354 -7.96 -39.39 26.27
CA ASP A 354 -7.65 -40.29 25.15
C ASP A 354 -6.47 -39.87 24.22
N PRO A 355 -5.25 -40.39 24.50
CA PRO A 355 -4.04 -40.02 23.76
C PRO A 355 -4.10 -40.38 22.25
N ALA A 356 -4.82 -41.42 21.88
CA ALA A 356 -4.85 -41.92 20.49
C ALA A 356 -5.76 -41.09 19.56
N LYS A 357 -6.88 -40.58 20.07
CA LYS A 357 -7.74 -39.66 19.37
C LYS A 357 -7.04 -38.31 19.20
N TYR A 358 -6.39 -37.87 20.28
CA TYR A 358 -5.61 -36.63 20.31
C TYR A 358 -4.42 -36.64 19.35
N LEU A 359 -3.65 -37.74 19.30
CA LEU A 359 -2.53 -37.89 18.35
C LEU A 359 -3.00 -37.89 16.89
N ARG A 360 -4.17 -38.45 16.57
CA ARG A 360 -4.74 -38.39 15.20
C ARG A 360 -5.15 -36.97 14.82
N GLU A 361 -5.81 -36.24 15.71
CA GLU A 361 -6.18 -34.84 15.49
C GLU A 361 -4.95 -33.93 15.42
N LEU A 362 -3.93 -34.19 16.22
CA LEU A 362 -2.66 -33.47 16.21
C LEU A 362 -1.88 -33.72 14.90
N ASN A 363 -1.78 -34.98 14.46
CA ASN A 363 -1.13 -35.31 13.19
C ASN A 363 -1.86 -34.72 11.99
N ALA A 364 -3.20 -34.69 11.99
CA ALA A 364 -3.96 -34.00 10.97
C ALA A 364 -3.68 -32.49 10.93
N LYS A 365 -3.60 -31.84 12.10
CA LYS A 365 -3.26 -30.41 12.24
C LYS A 365 -1.80 -30.11 11.84
N VAL A 366 -0.86 -30.97 12.19
CA VAL A 366 0.56 -30.85 11.81
C VAL A 366 0.73 -31.01 10.30
N ASN A 367 0.07 -32.01 9.70
CA ASN A 367 0.13 -32.22 8.26
C ASN A 367 -0.52 -31.07 7.48
N ALA A 368 -1.61 -30.49 7.99
CA ALA A 368 -2.21 -29.29 7.44
C ALA A 368 -1.25 -28.09 7.52
N SER A 369 -0.59 -27.88 8.66
CA SER A 369 0.41 -26.83 8.85
C SER A 369 1.62 -27.00 7.95
N LEU A 370 2.08 -28.24 7.72
CA LEU A 370 3.15 -28.55 6.78
C LEU A 370 2.75 -28.28 5.32
N SER A 371 1.52 -28.63 4.93
CA SER A 371 0.99 -28.33 3.60
C SER A 371 0.91 -26.82 3.36
N ILE A 372 0.41 -26.06 4.33
CA ILE A 372 0.37 -24.60 4.30
C ILE A 372 1.79 -24.00 4.21
N ASN A 373 2.72 -24.54 4.97
CA ASN A 373 4.11 -24.08 4.97
C ASN A 373 4.79 -24.32 3.60
N ASN A 374 4.52 -25.46 2.98
CA ASN A 374 5.01 -25.77 1.64
C ASN A 374 4.41 -24.86 0.56
N GLU A 375 3.13 -24.53 0.67
CA GLU A 375 2.47 -23.57 -0.21
C GLU A 375 3.04 -22.14 -0.02
N LEU A 376 3.29 -21.75 1.23
CA LEU A 376 3.95 -20.48 1.57
C LEU A 376 5.39 -20.40 1.03
N VAL A 377 6.13 -21.50 1.06
CA VAL A 377 7.48 -21.55 0.48
C VAL A 377 7.41 -21.34 -1.04
N LYS A 378 6.50 -22.04 -1.74
CA LYS A 378 6.28 -21.87 -3.19
C LYS A 378 5.82 -20.45 -3.56
N GLN A 379 4.96 -19.84 -2.75
CA GLN A 379 4.53 -18.45 -2.98
C GLN A 379 5.65 -17.47 -2.69
N ASN A 380 6.48 -17.71 -1.65
CA ASN A 380 7.68 -16.91 -1.39
C ASN A 380 8.69 -17.00 -2.53
N GLU A 381 8.88 -18.18 -3.11
CA GLU A 381 9.76 -18.35 -4.27
C GLU A 381 9.23 -17.57 -5.49
N LYS A 382 7.90 -17.58 -5.73
CA LYS A 382 7.28 -16.79 -6.80
C LYS A 382 7.36 -15.28 -6.54
N ILE A 383 7.21 -14.85 -5.29
CA ILE A 383 7.35 -13.45 -4.89
C ILE A 383 8.81 -13.02 -5.02
N ASN A 384 9.75 -13.82 -4.54
CA ASN A 384 11.18 -13.53 -4.67
C ASN A 384 11.60 -13.45 -6.14
N ALA A 385 11.10 -14.35 -7.01
CA ALA A 385 11.34 -14.30 -8.44
C ALA A 385 10.72 -13.06 -9.13
N LYS A 386 9.58 -12.55 -8.62
CA LYS A 386 9.00 -11.27 -9.06
C LYS A 386 9.81 -10.08 -8.54
N VAL A 387 10.23 -10.11 -7.29
CA VAL A 387 11.07 -9.07 -6.66
C VAL A 387 12.44 -9.01 -7.34
N ASP A 388 13.06 -10.14 -7.65
CA ASP A 388 14.34 -10.20 -8.38
C ASP A 388 14.23 -9.62 -9.81
N LYS A 389 13.08 -9.81 -10.46
CA LYS A 389 12.80 -9.18 -11.78
C LYS A 389 12.52 -7.68 -11.68
N MET A 390 12.07 -7.18 -10.55
CA MET A 390 11.83 -5.74 -10.29
C MET A 390 13.10 -4.99 -9.89
N ASN A 391 14.06 -5.68 -9.27
CA ASN A 391 15.29 -5.07 -8.71
C ASN A 391 16.41 -4.82 -9.73
N THR A 392 16.20 -5.00 -11.03
CA THR A 392 17.19 -4.71 -12.06
C THR A 392 17.21 -3.25 -12.54
N LYS A 393 16.52 -2.33 -11.87
CA LYS A 393 16.59 -0.90 -12.22
C LYS A 393 17.34 -0.11 -11.16
N THR A 394 18.58 0.24 -11.49
CA THR A 394 19.37 1.28 -10.81
C THR A 394 18.69 2.63 -10.99
N VAL A 395 18.26 3.27 -9.91
CA VAL A 395 17.83 4.68 -9.94
C VAL A 395 19.02 5.53 -9.58
N THR A 396 19.54 6.25 -10.56
CA THR A 396 20.60 7.25 -10.37
C THR A 396 19.90 8.59 -10.12
N THR A 397 20.05 9.14 -8.92
CA THR A 397 19.61 10.51 -8.63
C THR A 397 20.77 11.50 -8.86
N ALA A 398 20.43 12.75 -9.18
CA ALA A 398 21.40 13.80 -9.50
C ALA A 398 22.42 14.13 -8.37
N ASN A 399 22.21 13.63 -7.16
CA ASN A 399 23.00 13.91 -5.96
C ASN A 399 23.65 12.68 -5.31
N GLY A 400 23.86 11.60 -6.05
CA GLY A 400 24.56 10.42 -5.56
C GLY A 400 23.66 9.19 -5.41
N THR A 401 24.24 8.03 -5.64
CA THR A 401 23.57 6.73 -5.60
C THR A 401 23.32 6.34 -4.15
N ILE A 402 22.05 6.29 -3.73
CA ILE A 402 21.65 5.59 -2.51
C ILE A 402 21.26 4.18 -2.93
N MET A 403 22.13 3.22 -2.70
CA MET A 403 21.81 1.80 -2.89
C MET A 403 21.11 1.27 -1.64
N TYR A 404 19.81 1.02 -1.74
CA TYR A 404 19.12 0.13 -0.82
C TYR A 404 19.11 -1.26 -1.45
N ASP A 405 20.10 -2.08 -1.14
CA ASP A 405 20.08 -3.50 -1.49
C ASP A 405 19.24 -4.28 -0.48
N PHE A 406 17.94 -4.36 -0.72
CA PHE A 406 17.03 -5.21 0.07
C PHE A 406 17.01 -6.67 -0.39
N THR A 407 17.78 -7.04 -1.42
CA THR A 407 17.70 -8.37 -2.06
C THR A 407 18.57 -9.42 -1.41
N SER A 408 19.55 -9.05 -0.63
CA SER A 408 20.47 -10.04 -0.10
C SER A 408 20.23 -10.34 1.39
N GLN A 409 19.28 -11.22 1.68
CA GLN A 409 19.35 -11.99 2.93
C GLN A 409 20.72 -12.71 3.06
N SER A 410 21.43 -12.93 1.96
CA SER A 410 22.84 -13.36 1.92
C SER A 410 23.79 -12.35 2.54
N SER A 411 23.47 -11.04 2.48
CA SER A 411 24.36 -9.99 3.00
C SER A 411 24.48 -10.00 4.52
N ILE A 412 23.45 -10.44 5.25
CA ILE A 412 23.48 -10.53 6.71
C ILE A 412 24.06 -11.88 7.20
N ARG A 413 24.02 -12.92 6.38
CA ARG A 413 24.48 -14.27 6.77
C ARG A 413 25.98 -14.41 6.94
N ASN A 414 26.78 -13.51 6.36
CA ASN A 414 28.25 -13.57 6.38
C ASN A 414 28.90 -12.55 7.33
N ILE A 415 28.13 -11.89 8.20
CA ILE A 415 28.67 -10.95 9.18
C ILE A 415 29.35 -11.73 10.30
N LYS A 416 30.65 -11.54 10.46
CA LYS A 416 31.47 -12.14 11.51
C LYS A 416 31.80 -11.15 12.62
N SER A 417 31.73 -9.86 12.34
CA SER A 417 32.02 -8.79 13.29
C SER A 417 31.05 -7.62 13.15
N ILE A 418 30.63 -7.08 14.30
CA ILE A 418 29.71 -5.94 14.40
C ILE A 418 30.39 -4.85 15.20
N GLY A 419 30.53 -3.67 14.60
CA GLY A 419 31.00 -2.47 15.27
C GLY A 419 29.84 -1.51 15.53
N THR A 420 29.77 -0.91 16.70
CA THR A 420 28.77 0.11 17.04
C THR A 420 29.44 1.34 17.60
N ILE A 421 28.99 2.49 17.11
CA ILE A 421 29.36 3.82 17.60
C ILE A 421 28.10 4.63 17.90
N GLY A 422 28.18 5.53 18.83
CA GLY A 422 27.05 6.34 19.26
C GLY A 422 27.23 6.89 20.68
N ASP A 423 26.11 7.24 21.28
CA ASP A 423 26.00 7.86 22.59
C ASP A 423 25.61 6.84 23.70
N SER A 424 24.94 7.34 24.75
CA SER A 424 24.47 6.53 25.88
C SER A 424 23.44 5.46 25.48
N VAL A 425 22.64 5.70 24.45
CA VAL A 425 21.65 4.75 23.94
C VAL A 425 22.35 3.57 23.28
N ALA A 426 23.31 3.83 22.39
CA ALA A 426 24.10 2.79 21.75
C ALA A 426 24.99 2.02 22.73
N ARG A 427 25.47 2.69 23.78
CA ARG A 427 26.21 2.07 24.88
C ARG A 427 25.34 1.10 25.67
N GLY A 428 24.03 1.35 25.76
CA GLY A 428 23.09 0.60 26.59
C GLY A 428 23.12 1.06 28.05
N SER A 429 23.34 2.37 28.30
CA SER A 429 23.29 2.95 29.64
C SER A 429 21.96 2.60 30.30
N HIS A 430 21.98 2.15 31.56
CA HIS A 430 20.81 1.69 32.31
C HIS A 430 20.16 0.38 31.85
N ALA A 431 20.71 -0.31 30.84
CA ALA A 431 20.24 -1.62 30.39
C ALA A 431 21.17 -2.77 30.86
N LYS A 432 20.62 -3.97 31.04
CA LYS A 432 21.41 -5.16 31.37
C LYS A 432 22.28 -5.65 30.20
N THR A 433 21.92 -5.29 28.99
CA THR A 433 22.63 -5.60 27.74
C THR A 433 22.29 -4.54 26.70
N ASN A 434 23.12 -4.36 25.70
CA ASN A 434 22.91 -3.42 24.61
C ASN A 434 22.51 -4.17 23.32
N PHE A 435 21.95 -3.43 22.35
CA PHE A 435 21.49 -4.04 21.11
C PHE A 435 22.62 -4.65 20.27
N THR A 436 23.87 -4.16 20.40
CA THR A 436 25.04 -4.71 19.72
C THR A 436 25.33 -6.13 20.18
N GLU A 437 25.33 -6.36 21.49
CA GLU A 437 25.52 -7.70 22.08
C GLU A 437 24.36 -8.64 21.72
N MET A 438 23.11 -8.14 21.75
CA MET A 438 21.93 -8.92 21.34
C MET A 438 22.03 -9.36 19.88
N LEU A 439 22.42 -8.44 19.00
CA LEU A 439 22.59 -8.71 17.57
C LEU A 439 23.77 -9.67 17.33
N GLY A 440 24.89 -9.47 18.04
CA GLY A 440 26.04 -10.35 17.98
C GLY A 440 25.73 -11.79 18.37
N LYS A 441 24.96 -11.97 19.44
CA LYS A 441 24.46 -13.32 19.84
C LYS A 441 23.57 -13.93 18.76
N LYS A 442 22.67 -13.13 18.17
CA LYS A 442 21.74 -13.59 17.13
C LYS A 442 22.44 -13.97 15.83
N LEU A 443 23.46 -13.23 15.42
CA LEU A 443 24.22 -13.47 14.20
C LEU A 443 25.48 -14.34 14.42
N LYS A 444 25.78 -14.70 15.67
CA LYS A 444 27.03 -15.39 16.07
C LYS A 444 28.28 -14.63 15.64
N ALA A 445 28.23 -13.30 15.73
CA ALA A 445 29.29 -12.39 15.33
C ALA A 445 30.01 -11.78 16.55
N LYS A 446 31.30 -11.47 16.39
CA LYS A 446 32.05 -10.70 17.41
C LYS A 446 31.52 -9.28 17.45
N THR A 447 31.44 -8.69 18.64
CA THR A 447 30.92 -7.34 18.82
C THR A 447 31.97 -6.39 19.40
N THR A 448 32.01 -5.18 18.88
CA THR A 448 32.79 -4.06 19.41
C THR A 448 31.85 -2.87 19.56
N ASN A 449 31.68 -2.38 20.77
CA ASN A 449 30.84 -1.19 21.03
C ASN A 449 31.73 -0.09 21.59
N LEU A 450 31.96 0.97 20.80
CA LEU A 450 32.74 2.14 21.17
C LEU A 450 31.89 3.30 21.68
N ALA A 451 30.58 3.14 21.74
CA ALA A 451 29.64 4.16 22.18
C ALA A 451 29.96 4.69 23.59
N ARG A 452 29.79 5.99 23.78
CA ARG A 452 30.07 6.69 25.04
C ARG A 452 28.85 7.52 25.46
N GLY A 453 28.53 7.50 26.75
CA GLY A 453 27.45 8.36 27.28
C GLY A 453 27.82 9.84 27.11
N GLY A 454 26.86 10.65 26.64
CA GLY A 454 27.05 12.07 26.38
C GLY A 454 27.89 12.39 25.15
N ALA A 455 28.13 11.40 24.24
CA ALA A 455 28.92 11.62 23.03
C ALA A 455 28.10 12.40 22.00
N THR A 456 28.61 13.55 21.59
CA THR A 456 28.07 14.32 20.45
C THR A 456 28.60 13.77 19.12
N MET A 457 27.85 14.00 18.02
CA MET A 457 28.36 13.73 16.67
C MET A 457 29.59 14.63 16.37
N ALA A 458 29.44 15.91 16.64
CA ALA A 458 30.43 16.92 16.38
C ALA A 458 31.59 16.89 17.40
N THR A 459 32.76 17.30 16.95
CA THR A 459 33.93 17.50 17.80
C THR A 459 33.86 18.86 18.51
N VAL A 460 32.97 18.98 19.48
CA VAL A 460 32.78 20.24 20.21
C VAL A 460 33.69 20.37 21.43
N PRO A 461 34.21 21.55 21.72
CA PRO A 461 35.11 21.78 22.81
C PRO A 461 34.39 21.91 24.19
N ILE A 462 33.60 20.91 24.59
CA ILE A 462 32.97 20.87 25.90
C ILE A 462 33.88 20.13 26.91
N GLY A 463 35.15 20.44 26.88
CA GLY A 463 36.17 19.74 27.65
C GLY A 463 36.89 18.68 26.82
N LYS A 464 38.10 18.30 27.27
CA LYS A 464 38.96 17.38 26.54
C LYS A 464 38.36 16.03 26.28
N GLU A 465 37.61 15.49 27.25
CA GLU A 465 36.95 14.17 27.13
C GLU A 465 35.81 14.16 26.10
N ALA A 466 35.07 15.26 25.95
CA ALA A 466 33.96 15.34 25.00
C ALA A 466 34.49 15.30 23.55
N VAL A 467 35.59 15.95 23.24
CA VAL A 467 36.22 15.93 21.91
C VAL A 467 36.74 14.53 21.56
N GLU A 468 37.40 13.86 22.51
CA GLU A 468 37.97 12.52 22.33
C GLU A 468 36.89 11.43 22.24
N ASN A 469 35.74 11.62 22.86
CA ASN A 469 34.64 10.67 22.88
C ASN A 469 33.58 10.92 21.81
N SER A 470 33.71 11.98 20.99
CA SER A 470 32.74 12.27 19.94
C SER A 470 32.51 11.09 18.99
N ILE A 471 31.30 10.99 18.43
CA ILE A 471 30.96 9.89 17.51
C ILE A 471 31.87 9.92 16.28
N TYR A 472 32.26 11.11 15.81
CA TYR A 472 33.27 11.26 14.76
C TYR A 472 34.60 10.58 15.15
N ARG A 473 35.11 10.77 16.38
CA ARG A 473 36.31 10.10 16.86
C ARG A 473 36.17 8.61 17.05
N GLN A 474 34.98 8.15 17.45
CA GLN A 474 34.66 6.71 17.48
C GLN A 474 34.70 6.11 16.06
N ALA A 475 34.24 6.86 15.03
CA ALA A 475 34.26 6.43 13.64
C ALA A 475 35.69 6.17 13.11
N GLU A 476 36.70 6.91 13.58
CA GLU A 476 38.08 6.66 13.21
C GLU A 476 38.62 5.30 13.69
N GLN A 477 38.06 4.79 14.78
CA GLN A 477 38.55 3.59 15.47
C GLN A 477 37.76 2.34 15.17
N ILE A 478 36.47 2.47 14.81
CA ILE A 478 35.59 1.34 14.63
C ILE A 478 35.97 0.46 13.45
N ARG A 479 35.87 -0.86 13.63
CA ARG A 479 36.06 -1.90 12.59
C ARG A 479 35.02 -2.95 12.70
N GLY A 480 34.57 -3.49 11.55
CA GLY A 480 33.59 -4.59 11.50
C GLY A 480 33.02 -4.81 10.10
N ASP A 481 32.44 -5.99 9.90
CA ASP A 481 31.70 -6.33 8.67
C ASP A 481 30.34 -5.61 8.61
N LEU A 482 29.79 -5.28 9.77
CA LEU A 482 28.60 -4.45 9.94
C LEU A 482 28.95 -3.31 10.89
N ILE A 483 28.78 -2.07 10.43
CA ILE A 483 28.97 -0.90 11.28
C ILE A 483 27.61 -0.24 11.53
N ILE A 484 27.29 -0.05 12.80
CA ILE A 484 26.08 0.62 13.25
C ILE A 484 26.47 1.97 13.82
N LEU A 485 26.04 3.04 13.15
CA LEU A 485 26.14 4.39 13.64
C LEU A 485 24.77 4.79 14.18
N GLN A 486 24.67 4.94 15.49
CA GLN A 486 23.47 5.45 16.13
C GLN A 486 23.60 6.96 16.27
N GLY A 487 22.61 7.68 15.74
CA GLY A 487 22.52 9.13 15.89
C GLY A 487 22.29 9.52 17.35
N THR A 488 22.51 10.77 17.68
CA THR A 488 22.50 11.27 19.04
C THR A 488 21.61 12.50 19.20
N ASP A 489 20.96 12.60 20.33
CA ASP A 489 20.31 13.82 20.83
C ASP A 489 21.27 14.71 21.64
N ASP A 490 22.45 14.19 21.98
CA ASP A 490 23.45 14.93 22.77
C ASP A 490 23.96 16.19 22.05
N ASP A 491 24.09 16.17 20.69
CA ASP A 491 24.43 17.39 19.95
C ASP A 491 23.39 18.48 20.14
N TRP A 492 22.11 18.13 20.20
CA TRP A 492 21.03 19.08 20.45
C TRP A 492 20.99 19.51 21.90
N LEU A 493 21.11 18.58 22.84
CA LEU A 493 21.13 18.86 24.27
C LEU A 493 22.33 19.73 24.64
N HIS A 494 23.52 19.35 24.19
CA HIS A 494 24.75 20.12 24.38
C HIS A 494 24.79 21.36 23.49
N GLY A 495 24.17 21.32 22.30
CA GLY A 495 24.03 22.45 21.40
C GLY A 495 23.22 23.59 22.00
N TYR A 496 22.18 23.28 22.77
CA TYR A 496 21.44 24.28 23.53
C TYR A 496 22.33 24.98 24.58
N TRP A 497 23.26 24.25 25.21
CA TRP A 497 24.15 24.76 26.25
C TRP A 497 25.52 25.18 25.70
N ALA A 498 26.01 24.59 24.62
CA ALA A 498 27.35 24.73 24.10
C ALA A 498 27.44 25.31 22.67
N GLY A 499 26.30 25.54 22.01
CA GLY A 499 26.26 26.20 20.71
C GLY A 499 26.78 25.33 19.55
N VAL A 500 26.51 24.02 19.55
CA VAL A 500 26.85 23.16 18.40
C VAL A 500 25.94 23.52 17.20
N PRO A 501 26.50 24.08 16.12
CA PRO A 501 25.70 24.43 14.96
C PRO A 501 25.38 23.18 14.13
N ILE A 502 24.24 23.20 13.41
CA ILE A 502 23.87 22.15 12.44
C ILE A 502 24.93 22.13 11.32
N GLY A 503 25.29 23.28 10.78
CA GLY A 503 26.29 23.43 9.72
C GLY A 503 25.77 23.12 8.32
N THR A 504 26.53 23.49 7.32
CA THR A 504 26.29 23.23 5.88
C THR A 504 27.54 22.70 5.15
N ASP A 505 28.70 22.83 5.76
CA ASP A 505 29.98 22.31 5.23
C ASP A 505 30.14 20.84 5.66
N LYS A 506 30.29 19.96 4.67
CA LYS A 506 30.47 18.51 4.85
C LYS A 506 31.78 18.13 5.56
N THR A 507 32.74 19.03 5.62
CA THR A 507 34.09 18.79 6.17
C THR A 507 34.31 19.42 7.52
N ASP A 508 33.42 20.31 7.96
CA ASP A 508 33.56 20.97 9.26
C ASP A 508 33.06 20.08 10.41
N THR A 509 33.96 19.29 10.98
CA THR A 509 33.68 18.38 12.09
C THR A 509 33.23 19.05 13.40
N LYS A 510 33.26 20.38 13.47
CA LYS A 510 32.72 21.14 14.61
C LYS A 510 31.19 21.35 14.50
N THR A 511 30.61 21.03 13.36
CA THR A 511 29.16 21.07 13.12
C THR A 511 28.60 19.66 13.08
N PHE A 512 27.33 19.50 13.39
CA PHE A 512 26.66 18.20 13.34
C PHE A 512 26.73 17.59 11.92
N TYR A 513 26.33 18.35 10.90
CA TYR A 513 26.31 17.89 9.51
C TYR A 513 27.71 17.53 8.98
N GLY A 514 28.70 18.37 9.24
CA GLY A 514 30.07 18.10 8.80
C GLY A 514 30.70 16.90 9.50
N ALA A 515 30.50 16.77 10.81
CA ALA A 515 30.97 15.61 11.57
C ALA A 515 30.30 14.31 11.12
N PHE A 516 28.99 14.34 10.86
CA PHE A 516 28.24 13.18 10.36
C PHE A 516 28.73 12.71 8.99
N CYS A 517 28.89 13.64 8.04
CA CYS A 517 29.40 13.33 6.72
C CYS A 517 30.84 12.78 6.79
N SER A 518 31.71 13.44 7.56
CA SER A 518 33.09 13.02 7.75
C SER A 518 33.21 11.67 8.46
N ALA A 519 32.34 11.38 9.43
CA ALA A 519 32.26 10.06 10.09
C ALA A 519 31.94 8.94 9.11
N ILE A 520 30.94 9.14 8.23
CA ILE A 520 30.59 8.15 7.20
C ILE A 520 31.78 7.92 6.24
N GLU A 521 32.44 8.96 5.79
CA GLU A 521 33.62 8.83 4.90
C GLU A 521 34.74 8.05 5.57
N VAL A 522 35.05 8.36 6.83
CA VAL A 522 36.07 7.66 7.61
C VAL A 522 35.70 6.19 7.83
N ILE A 523 34.43 5.90 8.17
CA ILE A 523 33.96 4.52 8.32
C ILE A 523 34.15 3.75 7.01
N ARG A 524 33.70 4.30 5.87
CA ARG A 524 33.86 3.67 4.55
C ARG A 524 35.32 3.44 4.16
N LYS A 525 36.20 4.43 4.43
CA LYS A 525 37.61 4.28 4.16
C LYS A 525 38.25 3.16 4.99
N ASN A 526 37.88 3.07 6.25
CA ASN A 526 38.48 2.12 7.20
C ASN A 526 37.85 0.73 7.14
N ASN A 527 36.64 0.60 6.56
CA ASN A 527 35.88 -0.62 6.46
C ASN A 527 35.27 -0.76 5.05
N PRO A 528 36.10 -0.90 3.98
CA PRO A 528 35.64 -0.82 2.59
C PRO A 528 34.61 -1.90 2.22
N ASP A 529 34.67 -3.06 2.87
CA ASP A 529 33.78 -4.20 2.64
C ASP A 529 32.61 -4.26 3.64
N SER A 530 32.48 -3.27 4.54
CA SER A 530 31.45 -3.26 5.59
C SER A 530 30.07 -2.85 5.02
N LYS A 531 29.07 -3.26 5.77
CA LYS A 531 27.67 -2.90 5.55
C LYS A 531 27.20 -1.94 6.61
#